data_c53519162de1c764d89ff6d5f0d3d71c
#
_entry.id   c53519162de1c764d89ff6d5f0d3d71c
#
_cell.length_a   1.000
_cell.length_b   1.000
_cell.length_c   1.000
_cell.angle_alpha   90.00
_cell.angle_beta   90.00
_cell.angle_gamma   90.00
#
_symmetry.space_group_name_H-M   'P 1'
#
loop_
_entity.id
_entity.type
_entity.pdbx_description
1 polymer ?
#
loop_
_entity_poly.entity_id
_entity_poly.type
_entity_poly.pdbx_seq_one_letter_code
_entity_poly.pdbx_strand_id
1 'polypeptide(L)'
;RQRQMCIRDSLESLEYSLPFEEYVHIEGVLPSDYVKVKYTIDDINTILINSRKISIRVLLTFSFQITEEMKEKGIIEIHEENVSVLKKDVQITDLIVNKKDIARLKEELVLPANKANIYQILWTQVDMENLQAKIGEHMIEIQGAMHIFVLYLGEDAQMPVQYARWEIPVDTQLECYECMPGMIGRIGMTLGGQQLEIRPDEDGDCLLYTSPSPRDYAAS
;
A
#
# COMPACT_ATOMS: atom_id res chain seq x y z
N ARG A 1 43.20 37.75 -2.58
CA ARG A 1 41.75 37.68 -2.94
C ARG A 1 41.38 36.22 -3.00
N GLN A 2 40.93 35.68 -1.88
CA GLN A 2 40.33 34.35 -1.81
C GLN A 2 39.00 34.39 -2.56
N ARG A 3 38.90 33.69 -3.67
CA ARG A 3 37.61 33.40 -4.32
C ARG A 3 36.88 32.41 -3.40
N GLN A 4 35.95 32.91 -2.64
CA GLN A 4 34.92 32.09 -2.03
C GLN A 4 34.06 31.54 -3.16
N MET A 5 34.36 30.31 -3.61
CA MET A 5 33.45 29.52 -4.44
C MET A 5 32.27 29.19 -3.52
N CYS A 6 31.17 29.91 -3.70
CA CYS A 6 29.87 29.44 -3.25
C CYS A 6 29.54 28.21 -4.08
N ILE A 7 29.97 27.04 -3.62
CA ILE A 7 29.41 25.78 -4.07
C ILE A 7 28.04 25.74 -3.38
N ARG A 8 27.02 26.18 -4.09
CA ARG A 8 25.65 25.74 -3.79
C ARG A 8 25.65 24.27 -4.18
N ASP A 9 25.99 23.42 -3.23
CA ASP A 9 25.72 22.00 -3.33
C ASP A 9 24.20 21.86 -3.27
N SER A 10 23.57 21.95 -4.44
CA SER A 10 22.15 21.66 -4.58
C SER A 10 21.99 20.15 -4.35
N LEU A 11 21.36 19.78 -3.26
CA LEU A 11 20.93 18.42 -3.02
C LEU A 11 19.72 18.18 -3.94
N GLU A 12 19.85 17.24 -4.85
CA GLU A 12 18.77 16.89 -5.78
C GLU A 12 18.36 15.44 -5.56
N SER A 13 17.06 15.18 -5.60
CA SER A 13 16.53 13.82 -5.64
C SER A 13 16.37 13.37 -7.08
N LEU A 14 16.73 12.12 -7.35
CA LEU A 14 16.49 11.48 -8.63
C LEU A 14 15.53 10.31 -8.39
N GLU A 15 14.37 10.38 -9.01
CA GLU A 15 13.38 9.30 -9.00
C GLU A 15 13.36 8.63 -10.37
N TYR A 16 13.41 7.31 -10.38
CA TYR A 16 13.37 6.55 -11.61
C TYR A 16 12.53 5.29 -11.43
N SER A 17 11.58 5.06 -12.35
CA SER A 17 10.74 3.87 -12.38
C SER A 17 11.22 2.93 -13.48
N LEU A 18 11.54 1.69 -13.11
CA LEU A 18 11.95 0.61 -14.00
C LEU A 18 10.83 -0.42 -14.09
N PRO A 19 10.11 -0.49 -15.22
CA PRO A 19 9.19 -1.60 -15.44
C PRO A 19 9.98 -2.90 -15.60
N PHE A 20 9.49 -3.97 -15.00
CA PHE A 20 10.00 -5.32 -15.21
C PHE A 20 8.84 -6.28 -15.41
N GLU A 21 9.09 -7.35 -16.11
CA GLU A 21 8.15 -8.43 -16.37
C GLU A 21 8.88 -9.75 -16.16
N GLU A 22 8.25 -10.65 -15.40
CA GLU A 22 8.81 -11.98 -15.11
C GLU A 22 7.70 -13.03 -15.26
N TYR A 23 8.02 -14.14 -15.89
CA TYR A 23 7.11 -15.25 -16.09
C TYR A 23 7.48 -16.42 -15.18
N VAL A 24 6.56 -16.80 -14.31
CA VAL A 24 6.72 -17.95 -13.42
C VAL A 24 5.77 -19.04 -13.84
N HIS A 25 6.30 -20.19 -14.22
CA HIS A 25 5.49 -21.36 -14.53
C HIS A 25 5.15 -22.12 -13.25
N ILE A 26 3.85 -22.29 -12.98
CA ILE A 26 3.35 -23.05 -11.83
C ILE A 26 2.39 -24.11 -12.38
N GLU A 27 2.75 -25.39 -12.16
CA GLU A 27 1.93 -26.51 -12.61
C GLU A 27 0.61 -26.56 -11.84
N GLY A 28 -0.49 -26.90 -12.55
CA GLY A 28 -1.81 -27.12 -11.97
C GLY A 28 -2.64 -25.87 -11.72
N VAL A 29 -2.13 -24.68 -12.05
CA VAL A 29 -2.90 -23.43 -11.92
C VAL A 29 -3.81 -23.24 -13.11
N LEU A 30 -5.09 -22.95 -12.84
CA LEU A 30 -6.10 -22.65 -13.85
C LEU A 30 -6.37 -21.15 -13.94
N PRO A 31 -6.82 -20.63 -15.08
CA PRO A 31 -7.21 -19.22 -15.22
C PRO A 31 -8.33 -18.75 -14.28
N SER A 32 -9.11 -19.70 -13.75
CA SER A 32 -10.18 -19.45 -12.76
C SER A 32 -9.67 -19.30 -11.33
N ASP A 33 -8.44 -19.69 -11.06
CA ASP A 33 -7.91 -19.73 -9.72
C ASP A 33 -7.54 -18.33 -9.24
N TYR A 34 -7.74 -18.12 -7.97
CA TYR A 34 -7.32 -16.86 -7.35
C TYR A 34 -5.85 -16.91 -6.95
N VAL A 35 -5.03 -16.07 -7.58
CA VAL A 35 -3.59 -15.99 -7.31
C VAL A 35 -3.28 -14.72 -6.53
N LYS A 36 -2.74 -14.87 -5.32
CA LYS A 36 -2.21 -13.78 -4.52
C LYS A 36 -0.69 -13.79 -4.59
N VAL A 37 -0.12 -12.69 -5.05
CA VAL A 37 1.33 -12.49 -5.12
C VAL A 37 1.76 -11.57 -3.99
N LYS A 38 2.80 -11.97 -3.27
CA LYS A 38 3.54 -11.13 -2.33
C LYS A 38 4.98 -11.05 -2.81
N TYR A 39 5.62 -9.91 -2.58
CA TYR A 39 7.05 -9.77 -2.84
C TYR A 39 7.76 -9.19 -1.62
N THR A 40 9.02 -9.52 -1.51
CA THR A 40 9.98 -8.93 -0.57
C THR A 40 11.20 -8.47 -1.34
N ILE A 41 11.76 -7.35 -0.92
CA ILE A 41 13.04 -6.88 -1.41
C ILE A 41 14.10 -7.41 -0.44
N ASP A 42 14.90 -8.38 -0.90
CA ASP A 42 15.89 -9.03 -0.05
C ASP A 42 17.21 -8.27 -0.03
N ASP A 43 17.55 -7.62 -1.15
CA ASP A 43 18.79 -6.84 -1.24
C ASP A 43 18.66 -5.74 -2.29
N ILE A 44 19.24 -4.58 -1.99
CA ILE A 44 19.41 -3.47 -2.92
C ILE A 44 20.86 -3.03 -2.88
N ASN A 45 21.55 -3.17 -3.99
CA ASN A 45 22.92 -2.72 -4.14
C ASN A 45 23.00 -1.61 -5.19
N THR A 46 23.54 -0.48 -4.80
CA THR A 46 23.67 0.70 -5.65
C THR A 46 25.15 1.06 -5.79
N ILE A 47 25.65 1.14 -7.02
CA ILE A 47 27.04 1.46 -7.33
C ILE A 47 27.07 2.69 -8.24
N LEU A 48 27.76 3.73 -7.82
CA LEU A 48 28.07 4.88 -8.65
C LEU A 48 29.24 4.50 -9.61
N ILE A 49 28.96 4.36 -10.88
CA ILE A 49 29.96 4.02 -11.90
C ILE A 49 30.76 5.28 -12.30
N ASN A 50 30.06 6.39 -12.50
CA ASN A 50 30.64 7.69 -12.75
C ASN A 50 29.61 8.80 -12.42
N SER A 51 29.97 10.08 -12.63
CA SER A 51 29.13 11.24 -12.28
C SER A 51 27.74 11.27 -12.97
N ARG A 52 27.49 10.40 -13.96
CA ARG A 52 26.23 10.35 -14.72
C ARG A 52 25.62 8.94 -14.82
N LYS A 53 26.26 7.94 -14.19
CA LYS A 53 25.83 6.56 -14.32
C LYS A 53 25.82 5.85 -12.97
N ILE A 54 24.65 5.36 -12.60
CA ILE A 54 24.42 4.55 -11.43
C ILE A 54 24.01 3.16 -11.90
N SER A 55 24.54 2.12 -11.26
CA SER A 55 24.07 0.76 -11.39
C SER A 55 23.29 0.35 -10.16
N ILE A 56 22.10 -0.17 -10.35
CA ILE A 56 21.25 -0.66 -9.27
C ILE A 56 21.01 -2.15 -9.53
N ARG A 57 21.24 -2.97 -8.50
CA ARG A 57 20.88 -4.38 -8.47
C ARG A 57 19.88 -4.59 -7.35
N VAL A 58 18.76 -5.21 -7.67
CA VAL A 58 17.72 -5.55 -6.71
C VAL A 58 17.50 -7.05 -6.73
N LEU A 59 17.43 -7.67 -5.56
CA LEU A 59 17.01 -9.05 -5.38
C LEU A 59 15.60 -9.07 -4.81
N LEU A 60 14.70 -9.71 -5.54
CA LEU A 60 13.28 -9.79 -5.19
C LEU A 60 12.90 -11.26 -4.97
N THR A 61 12.23 -11.53 -3.87
CA THR A 61 11.58 -12.83 -3.64
C THR A 61 10.08 -12.70 -3.80
N PHE A 62 9.50 -13.55 -4.64
CA PHE A 62 8.06 -13.63 -4.85
C PHE A 62 7.49 -14.86 -4.16
N SER A 63 6.39 -14.67 -3.42
CA SER A 63 5.60 -15.75 -2.83
C SER A 63 4.22 -15.77 -3.46
N PHE A 64 3.82 -16.93 -3.95
CA PHE A 64 2.52 -17.14 -4.58
C PHE A 64 1.64 -17.96 -3.66
N GLN A 65 0.41 -17.50 -3.47
CA GLN A 65 -0.65 -18.27 -2.82
C GLN A 65 -1.78 -18.45 -3.81
N ILE A 66 -2.07 -19.71 -4.14
CA ILE A 66 -3.10 -20.07 -5.09
C ILE A 66 -4.26 -20.67 -4.32
N THR A 67 -5.47 -20.21 -4.63
CA THR A 67 -6.70 -20.72 -4.03
C THR A 67 -7.61 -21.19 -5.16
N GLU A 68 -7.93 -22.47 -5.14
CA GLU A 68 -8.88 -23.11 -6.05
C GLU A 68 -10.25 -23.19 -5.39
N GLU A 69 -11.31 -22.86 -6.12
CA GLU A 69 -12.68 -23.09 -5.68
C GLU A 69 -13.13 -24.48 -6.12
N MET A 70 -13.36 -25.37 -5.15
CA MET A 70 -13.86 -26.72 -5.41
C MET A 70 -15.34 -26.82 -5.03
N LYS A 71 -16.15 -27.37 -5.93
CA LYS A 71 -17.55 -27.69 -5.66
C LYS A 71 -17.71 -29.19 -5.48
N GLU A 72 -17.89 -29.60 -4.25
CA GLU A 72 -18.12 -31.01 -3.89
C GLU A 72 -19.59 -31.25 -3.57
N LYS A 73 -20.10 -32.38 -4.05
CA LYS A 73 -21.46 -32.83 -3.72
C LYS A 73 -21.38 -33.78 -2.55
N GLY A 74 -21.96 -33.38 -1.42
CA GLY A 74 -22.09 -34.24 -0.24
C GLY A 74 -23.48 -34.79 -0.08
N ILE A 75 -23.62 -36.00 0.48
CA ILE A 75 -24.89 -36.56 0.90
C ILE A 75 -25.26 -35.94 2.24
N ILE A 76 -26.35 -35.17 2.27
CA ILE A 76 -26.84 -34.49 3.46
C ILE A 76 -27.83 -35.38 4.22
N GLU A 77 -28.66 -36.13 3.51
CA GLU A 77 -29.71 -36.94 4.09
C GLU A 77 -29.99 -38.18 3.21
N ILE A 78 -30.34 -39.30 3.89
CA ILE A 78 -30.70 -40.54 3.23
C ILE A 78 -32.10 -40.93 3.74
N HIS A 79 -33.03 -41.11 2.83
CA HIS A 79 -34.45 -41.46 3.10
C HIS A 79 -34.75 -42.92 2.75
N GLU A 80 -33.97 -43.86 3.28
CA GLU A 80 -34.16 -45.32 3.08
C GLU A 80 -34.51 -46.01 4.41
N GLU A 81 -35.56 -46.87 4.39
CA GLU A 81 -36.09 -47.47 5.59
C GLU A 81 -35.17 -48.49 6.28
N ASN A 82 -34.16 -49.03 5.60
CA ASN A 82 -33.32 -50.10 6.14
C ASN A 82 -31.82 -49.74 6.22
N VAL A 83 -31.50 -48.46 6.32
CA VAL A 83 -30.12 -47.96 6.34
C VAL A 83 -29.81 -47.35 7.68
N SER A 84 -28.75 -47.81 8.32
CA SER A 84 -28.15 -47.11 9.48
C SER A 84 -27.22 -46.00 9.00
N VAL A 85 -27.49 -44.78 9.46
CA VAL A 85 -26.69 -43.60 9.08
C VAL A 85 -25.89 -43.12 10.29
N LEU A 86 -24.57 -43.00 10.12
CA LEU A 86 -23.70 -42.29 11.07
C LEU A 86 -23.49 -40.85 10.53
N LYS A 87 -24.06 -39.88 11.23
CA LYS A 87 -23.85 -38.44 10.92
C LYS A 87 -22.63 -37.92 11.66
N LYS A 88 -21.79 -37.17 10.98
CA LYS A 88 -20.66 -36.47 11.58
C LYS A 88 -20.75 -35.02 11.15
N ASP A 89 -20.73 -34.11 12.14
CA ASP A 89 -20.67 -32.67 11.87
C ASP A 89 -19.30 -32.29 11.35
N VAL A 90 -19.28 -31.56 10.25
CA VAL A 90 -18.07 -31.04 9.61
C VAL A 90 -18.20 -29.54 9.53
N GLN A 91 -17.21 -28.85 10.05
CA GLN A 91 -17.11 -27.40 9.85
C GLN A 91 -16.37 -27.13 8.54
N ILE A 92 -17.02 -26.40 7.65
CA ILE A 92 -16.47 -26.00 6.37
C ILE A 92 -16.36 -24.49 6.36
N THR A 93 -15.22 -23.98 5.90
CA THR A 93 -15.03 -22.55 5.64
C THR A 93 -15.25 -22.31 4.15
N ASP A 94 -16.21 -21.45 3.83
CA ASP A 94 -16.51 -21.06 2.48
C ASP A 94 -16.04 -19.63 2.21
N LEU A 95 -15.62 -19.34 0.98
CA LEU A 95 -15.24 -18.00 0.54
C LEU A 95 -16.50 -17.29 0.03
N ILE A 96 -17.05 -16.41 0.85
CA ILE A 96 -18.29 -15.68 0.50
C ILE A 96 -17.99 -14.58 -0.52
N VAL A 97 -16.93 -13.80 -0.28
CA VAL A 97 -16.57 -12.69 -1.17
C VAL A 97 -15.06 -12.47 -1.20
N ASN A 98 -14.57 -12.21 -2.40
CA ASN A 98 -13.21 -11.73 -2.63
C ASN A 98 -13.31 -10.49 -3.52
N LYS A 99 -13.09 -9.33 -2.93
CA LYS A 99 -13.31 -8.03 -3.56
C LYS A 99 -12.05 -7.17 -3.47
N LYS A 100 -11.76 -6.43 -4.51
CA LYS A 100 -10.84 -5.30 -4.49
C LYS A 100 -11.65 -4.01 -4.50
N ASP A 101 -11.28 -3.08 -3.65
CA ASP A 101 -11.86 -1.76 -3.61
C ASP A 101 -10.79 -0.70 -3.38
N ILE A 102 -11.08 0.56 -3.72
CA ILE A 102 -10.14 1.67 -3.62
C ILE A 102 -10.68 2.68 -2.62
N ALA A 103 -10.04 2.78 -1.46
CA ALA A 103 -10.27 3.88 -0.55
C ALA A 103 -9.37 5.06 -0.94
N ARG A 104 -9.99 6.24 -1.10
CA ARG A 104 -9.27 7.48 -1.39
C ARG A 104 -9.20 8.31 -0.13
N LEU A 105 -7.98 8.54 0.34
CA LEU A 105 -7.70 9.41 1.47
C LEU A 105 -7.12 10.71 0.93
N LYS A 106 -7.67 11.83 1.38
CA LYS A 106 -7.18 13.17 1.08
C LYS A 106 -7.05 13.92 2.39
N GLU A 107 -5.82 14.22 2.74
CA GLU A 107 -5.51 14.89 4.00
C GLU A 107 -4.68 16.14 3.75
N GLU A 108 -4.87 17.10 4.60
CA GLU A 108 -4.11 18.34 4.64
C GLU A 108 -3.16 18.29 5.83
N LEU A 109 -1.86 18.43 5.54
CA LEU A 109 -0.81 18.30 6.54
C LEU A 109 -0.19 19.66 6.80
N VAL A 110 -0.32 20.14 8.01
CA VAL A 110 0.34 21.37 8.44
C VAL A 110 1.75 21.07 8.94
N LEU A 111 2.71 21.83 8.49
CA LEU A 111 4.09 21.71 8.97
C LEU A 111 4.17 22.25 10.40
N PRO A 112 4.84 21.53 11.35
CA PRO A 112 5.01 22.03 12.70
C PRO A 112 5.72 23.41 12.71
N ALA A 113 5.25 24.35 13.53
CA ALA A 113 5.73 25.74 13.59
C ALA A 113 7.24 25.88 13.90
N ASN A 114 7.87 24.84 14.45
CA ASN A 114 9.31 24.81 14.72
C ASN A 114 10.14 24.31 13.53
N LYS A 115 9.54 24.09 12.37
CA LYS A 115 10.18 23.64 11.15
C LYS A 115 10.25 24.78 10.14
N ALA A 116 11.30 24.83 9.34
CA ALA A 116 11.38 25.75 8.22
C ALA A 116 10.44 25.32 7.09
N ASN A 117 9.92 26.30 6.36
CA ASN A 117 9.07 26.05 5.19
C ASN A 117 9.77 25.15 4.18
N ILE A 118 8.97 24.37 3.46
CA ILE A 118 9.46 23.40 2.49
C ILE A 118 9.81 24.13 1.19
N TYR A 119 11.09 24.13 0.85
CA TYR A 119 11.55 24.59 -0.45
C TYR A 119 11.42 23.50 -1.53
N GLN A 120 11.82 22.26 -1.19
CA GLN A 120 11.79 21.12 -2.10
C GLN A 120 11.66 19.81 -1.33
N ILE A 121 10.75 18.94 -1.75
CA ILE A 121 10.64 17.58 -1.23
C ILE A 121 11.74 16.73 -1.86
N LEU A 122 12.53 16.04 -1.03
CA LEU A 122 13.58 15.11 -1.45
C LEU A 122 13.08 13.67 -1.48
N TRP A 123 12.31 13.28 -0.48
CA TRP A 123 11.80 11.92 -0.36
C TRP A 123 10.55 11.86 0.50
N THR A 124 9.65 10.97 0.16
CA THR A 124 8.42 10.71 0.92
C THR A 124 8.26 9.22 1.15
N GLN A 125 7.77 8.88 2.32
CA GLN A 125 7.35 7.52 2.66
C GLN A 125 5.99 7.57 3.32
N VAL A 126 5.11 6.68 2.91
CA VAL A 126 3.79 6.50 3.54
C VAL A 126 3.65 5.04 3.89
N ASP A 127 3.37 4.78 5.15
CA ASP A 127 3.16 3.44 5.68
C ASP A 127 1.79 3.37 6.36
N MET A 128 1.19 2.20 6.33
CA MET A 128 -0.06 1.92 7.06
C MET A 128 0.22 0.94 8.16
N GLU A 129 -0.19 1.30 9.38
CA GLU A 129 -0.01 0.46 10.55
C GLU A 129 -1.34 0.16 11.23
N ASN A 130 -1.36 -0.92 12.00
CA ASN A 130 -2.48 -1.33 12.84
C ASN A 130 -3.81 -1.46 12.10
N LEU A 131 -3.77 -1.88 10.83
CA LEU A 131 -4.97 -2.10 10.03
C LEU A 131 -5.84 -3.20 10.64
N GLN A 132 -7.06 -2.85 10.94
CA GLN A 132 -8.10 -3.74 11.43
C GLN A 132 -9.32 -3.65 10.51
N ALA A 133 -9.92 -4.80 10.22
CA ALA A 133 -11.17 -4.86 9.49
C ALA A 133 -12.25 -5.48 10.40
N LYS A 134 -13.34 -4.77 10.55
CA LYS A 134 -14.52 -5.26 11.25
C LYS A 134 -15.66 -5.44 10.23
N ILE A 135 -16.17 -6.65 10.17
CA ILE A 135 -17.26 -6.98 9.26
C ILE A 135 -18.59 -6.66 9.96
N GLY A 136 -19.32 -5.74 9.35
CA GLY A 136 -20.67 -5.36 9.74
C GLY A 136 -21.72 -5.96 8.79
N GLU A 137 -22.95 -5.51 8.93
CA GLU A 137 -24.04 -5.84 8.02
C GLU A 137 -23.90 -5.01 6.75
N HIS A 138 -23.63 -5.69 5.62
CA HIS A 138 -23.42 -5.10 4.30
C HIS A 138 -22.27 -4.10 4.20
N MET A 139 -21.33 -4.12 5.14
CA MET A 139 -20.19 -3.20 5.17
C MET A 139 -18.96 -3.82 5.81
N ILE A 140 -17.81 -3.27 5.49
CA ILE A 140 -16.53 -3.55 6.15
C ILE A 140 -15.99 -2.22 6.66
N GLU A 141 -15.84 -2.09 7.97
CA GLU A 141 -15.17 -0.95 8.61
C GLU A 141 -13.68 -1.23 8.65
N ILE A 142 -12.88 -0.29 8.19
CA ILE A 142 -11.42 -0.37 8.19
C ILE A 142 -10.89 0.75 9.06
N GLN A 143 -10.12 0.39 10.06
CA GLN A 143 -9.46 1.32 10.97
C GLN A 143 -7.96 1.06 10.99
N GLY A 144 -7.17 2.12 11.18
CA GLY A 144 -5.72 2.04 11.27
C GLY A 144 -5.09 3.41 11.41
N ALA A 145 -3.78 3.46 11.23
CA ALA A 145 -3.02 4.70 11.21
C ALA A 145 -2.15 4.78 9.95
N MET A 146 -2.16 5.93 9.30
CA MET A 146 -1.28 6.26 8.20
C MET A 146 -0.12 7.11 8.72
N HIS A 147 1.10 6.61 8.56
CA HIS A 147 2.32 7.31 8.90
C HIS A 147 2.94 7.92 7.66
N ILE A 148 3.11 9.22 7.66
CA ILE A 148 3.71 9.96 6.56
C ILE A 148 5.04 10.52 7.04
N PHE A 149 6.09 10.22 6.30
CA PHE A 149 7.43 10.79 6.49
C PHE A 149 7.83 11.58 5.25
N VAL A 150 8.30 12.80 5.47
CA VAL A 150 8.80 13.68 4.40
C VAL A 150 10.19 14.17 4.75
N LEU A 151 11.15 13.91 3.89
CA LEU A 151 12.48 14.51 3.89
C LEU A 151 12.49 15.64 2.89
N TYR A 152 12.92 16.84 3.30
CA TYR A 152 12.86 18.01 2.46
C TYR A 152 14.01 18.99 2.67
N LEU A 153 14.21 19.85 1.70
CA LEU A 153 15.02 21.06 1.86
C LEU A 153 14.14 22.17 2.41
N GLY A 154 14.56 22.71 3.57
CA GLY A 154 13.94 23.89 4.14
C GLY A 154 14.59 25.17 3.63
N GLU A 155 13.92 26.31 3.83
CA GLU A 155 14.44 27.63 3.51
C GLU A 155 15.57 28.08 4.43
N ASP A 156 15.82 27.35 5.54
CA ASP A 156 16.90 27.63 6.49
C ASP A 156 18.26 27.25 5.91
N ALA A 157 19.09 28.24 5.67
CA ALA A 157 20.44 28.06 5.14
C ALA A 157 21.40 27.32 6.09
N GLN A 158 21.13 27.29 7.39
CA GLN A 158 22.00 26.63 8.38
C GLN A 158 21.69 25.14 8.51
N MET A 159 20.42 24.75 8.37
CA MET A 159 19.96 23.37 8.38
C MET A 159 19.08 23.10 7.17
N PRO A 160 19.69 22.97 5.98
CA PRO A 160 18.91 22.89 4.75
C PRO A 160 18.09 21.58 4.64
N VAL A 161 18.60 20.47 5.20
CA VAL A 161 17.90 19.19 5.15
C VAL A 161 17.11 18.98 6.45
N GLN A 162 15.81 18.86 6.33
CA GLN A 162 14.90 18.65 7.42
C GLN A 162 13.95 17.49 7.13
N TYR A 163 13.24 17.03 8.15
CA TYR A 163 12.19 16.04 8.02
C TYR A 163 10.99 16.39 8.87
N ALA A 164 9.84 15.93 8.44
CA ALA A 164 8.60 15.96 9.22
C ALA A 164 7.90 14.60 9.17
N ARG A 165 7.10 14.33 10.21
CA ARG A 165 6.32 13.10 10.34
C ARG A 165 4.92 13.46 10.80
N TRP A 166 3.94 12.73 10.25
CA TRP A 166 2.55 12.82 10.67
C TRP A 166 1.99 11.43 10.85
N GLU A 167 1.10 11.31 11.80
CA GLU A 167 0.28 10.14 12.03
C GLU A 167 -1.18 10.55 11.86
N ILE A 168 -1.87 9.90 10.94
CA ILE A 168 -3.24 10.22 10.58
C ILE A 168 -4.09 9.00 10.86
N PRO A 169 -5.14 9.12 11.70
CA PRO A 169 -6.08 8.03 11.89
C PRO A 169 -6.84 7.78 10.58
N VAL A 170 -6.93 6.53 10.21
CA VAL A 170 -7.72 6.08 9.05
C VAL A 170 -8.96 5.38 9.57
N ASP A 171 -10.12 5.88 9.19
CA ASP A 171 -11.41 5.29 9.44
C ASP A 171 -12.23 5.38 8.15
N THR A 172 -12.45 4.25 7.51
CA THR A 172 -13.18 4.18 6.25
C THR A 172 -14.09 2.97 6.20
N GLN A 173 -15.13 3.05 5.40
CA GLN A 173 -16.11 2.01 5.22
C GLN A 173 -16.16 1.60 3.76
N LEU A 174 -16.20 0.29 3.52
CA LEU A 174 -16.39 -0.30 2.20
C LEU A 174 -17.72 -1.03 2.16
N GLU A 175 -18.48 -0.84 1.10
CA GLU A 175 -19.71 -1.58 0.87
C GLU A 175 -19.40 -3.04 0.52
N CYS A 176 -20.11 -3.95 1.16
CA CYS A 176 -19.99 -5.39 0.94
C CYS A 176 -21.35 -6.06 1.19
N TYR A 177 -22.18 -6.13 0.19
CA TYR A 177 -23.57 -6.62 0.33
C TYR A 177 -23.67 -8.06 0.83
N GLU A 178 -22.68 -8.89 0.56
CA GLU A 178 -22.60 -10.29 0.99
C GLU A 178 -22.09 -10.43 2.42
N CYS A 179 -21.58 -9.36 3.02
CA CYS A 179 -20.99 -9.39 4.34
C CYS A 179 -22.05 -9.36 5.43
N MET A 180 -21.88 -10.21 6.45
CA MET A 180 -22.71 -10.27 7.66
C MET A 180 -21.86 -10.29 8.92
N PRO A 181 -22.36 -9.74 10.03
CA PRO A 181 -21.68 -9.82 11.33
C PRO A 181 -21.33 -11.26 11.71
N GLY A 182 -20.11 -11.46 12.22
CA GLY A 182 -19.60 -12.78 12.60
C GLY A 182 -18.82 -13.52 11.53
N MET A 183 -18.77 -13.00 10.30
CA MET A 183 -17.87 -13.50 9.27
C MET A 183 -16.42 -13.14 9.60
N ILE A 184 -15.50 -13.99 9.14
CA ILE A 184 -14.05 -13.77 9.30
C ILE A 184 -13.52 -13.11 8.01
N GLY A 185 -12.96 -11.90 8.14
CA GLY A 185 -12.35 -11.18 7.04
C GLY A 185 -10.83 -11.13 7.14
N ARG A 186 -10.19 -11.13 5.97
CA ARG A 186 -8.78 -10.78 5.83
C ARG A 186 -8.67 -9.58 4.92
N ILE A 187 -8.05 -8.53 5.41
CA ILE A 187 -7.76 -7.35 4.60
C ILE A 187 -6.28 -7.35 4.23
N GLY A 188 -6.02 -7.05 2.96
CA GLY A 188 -4.70 -6.67 2.49
C GLY A 188 -4.80 -5.29 1.88
N MET A 189 -3.86 -4.42 2.14
CA MET A 189 -3.81 -3.08 1.58
C MET A 189 -2.55 -2.91 0.77
N THR A 190 -2.67 -2.21 -0.34
CA THR A 190 -1.56 -1.76 -1.15
C THR A 190 -1.73 -0.26 -1.32
N LEU A 191 -0.70 0.50 -0.99
CA LEU A 191 -0.70 1.93 -1.27
C LEU A 191 -0.56 2.14 -2.77
N GLY A 192 -1.55 2.76 -3.38
CA GLY A 192 -1.52 3.25 -4.76
C GLY A 192 -0.72 4.54 -4.87
N GLY A 193 -0.75 5.17 -6.03
CA GLY A 193 0.00 6.40 -6.31
C GLY A 193 -0.14 7.45 -5.22
N GLN A 194 0.99 7.87 -4.67
CA GLN A 194 1.08 8.92 -3.66
C GLN A 194 1.43 10.20 -4.37
N GLN A 195 0.67 11.25 -4.13
CA GLN A 195 0.99 12.58 -4.62
C GLN A 195 0.94 13.56 -3.45
N LEU A 196 2.10 14.16 -3.16
CA LEU A 196 2.23 15.22 -2.18
C LEU A 196 2.45 16.53 -2.93
N GLU A 197 1.54 17.49 -2.76
CA GLU A 197 1.65 18.83 -3.32
C GLU A 197 1.90 19.84 -2.21
N ILE A 198 2.85 20.74 -2.43
CA ILE A 198 3.12 21.86 -1.55
C ILE A 198 2.20 23.00 -1.96
N ARG A 199 1.39 23.50 -1.05
CA ARG A 199 0.60 24.71 -1.27
C ARG A 199 0.85 25.68 -0.13
N PRO A 200 1.20 26.94 -0.42
CA PRO A 200 1.22 27.98 0.58
C PRO A 200 -0.23 28.29 0.99
N ASP A 201 -0.49 28.42 2.27
CA ASP A 201 -1.75 28.97 2.77
C ASP A 201 -1.74 30.52 2.72
N GLU A 202 -2.84 31.14 3.23
CA GLU A 202 -2.98 32.59 3.25
C GLU A 202 -1.96 33.29 4.18
N ASP A 203 -1.44 32.57 5.19
CA ASP A 203 -0.44 33.04 6.14
C ASP A 203 1.00 32.71 5.72
N GLY A 204 1.19 32.02 4.58
CA GLY A 204 2.48 31.61 4.01
C GLY A 204 3.02 30.32 4.61
N ASP A 205 2.23 29.58 5.40
CA ASP A 205 2.58 28.28 5.91
C ASP A 205 2.47 27.21 4.81
N CYS A 206 3.33 26.19 4.87
CA CYS A 206 3.31 25.10 3.92
C CYS A 206 2.25 24.05 4.27
N LEU A 207 1.32 23.84 3.35
CA LEU A 207 0.37 22.75 3.39
C LEU A 207 0.77 21.65 2.41
N LEU A 208 0.72 20.42 2.88
CA LEU A 208 0.96 19.23 2.07
C LEU A 208 -0.38 18.53 1.82
N TYR A 209 -0.70 18.31 0.56
CA TYR A 209 -1.90 17.56 0.17
C TYR A 209 -1.51 16.18 -0.32
N THR A 210 -2.18 15.15 0.19
CA THR A 210 -2.14 13.82 -0.41
C THR A 210 -3.29 13.68 -1.40
N SER A 211 -2.99 13.31 -2.61
CA SER A 211 -4.01 13.08 -3.65
C SER A 211 -3.69 11.78 -4.36
N PRO A 212 -4.70 10.95 -4.70
CA PRO A 212 -4.46 9.79 -5.54
C PRO A 212 -4.02 10.24 -6.93
N SER A 213 -2.95 9.61 -7.46
CA SER A 213 -2.46 9.91 -8.80
C SER A 213 -3.51 9.58 -9.87
N PRO A 214 -3.71 10.44 -10.88
CA PRO A 214 -4.62 10.15 -12.00
C PRO A 214 -4.20 8.95 -12.86
N ARG A 215 -2.97 8.45 -12.70
CA ARG A 215 -2.43 7.33 -13.48
C ARG A 215 -3.00 5.96 -13.09
N ASP A 216 -3.65 5.85 -11.94
CA ASP A 216 -4.22 4.60 -11.46
C ASP A 216 -5.57 4.23 -12.13
N TYR A 217 -6.06 5.05 -13.04
CA TYR A 217 -7.31 4.83 -13.78
C TYR A 217 -7.16 4.04 -15.09
N ALA A 218 -5.96 3.67 -15.47
CA ALA A 218 -5.70 3.10 -16.81
C ALA A 218 -5.33 1.61 -16.81
N ALA A 219 -5.59 0.88 -15.73
CA ALA A 219 -5.35 -0.56 -15.66
C ALA A 219 -6.64 -1.29 -15.22
N SER A 220 -7.55 -1.42 -16.15
CA SER A 220 -8.66 -2.38 -16.14
C SER A 220 -8.58 -3.27 -17.36
#